data_0db9ee4345ded8a63a44ec10e08b994f
#
_entry.id   0db9ee4345ded8a63a44ec10e08b994f
#
_cell.length_a   1.000
_cell.length_b   1.000
_cell.length_c   1.000
_cell.angle_alpha   90.00
_cell.angle_beta   90.00
_cell.angle_gamma   90.00
#
_symmetry.space_group_name_H-M   'P 1'
#
loop_
_entity.id
_entity.type
_entity.pdbx_description
1 polymer ?
#
loop_
_entity_poly.entity_id
_entity_poly.type
_entity_poly.pdbx_seq_one_letter_code
_entity_poly.pdbx_strand_id
1 'polypeptide(L)'
;MVRSIVFPRVLGKSLDGLQPALALLHALGFAGGNEWHEGGSHGMEMLAPRGGFELIAAPDAPSVHAMVEVADADSAYQIAKKQGVTIGKDIGDTSYGARLFEVEVSSLRLGFITYAKNTGTQGIEGVLDAKGKRFAVVIARFNSFITERLLDGALLALRQCGADPKDITVVHVPGSFEIPAAARSLAETKDYNAIVCLGCLLRGGTLHYEVIANEVTRGVGQSAQETGVPHGFGVLTCDTLEQAIDRAGLKSGNKGYEAALAAVEMACLREKVTVGSTAAVKAGQ
;
A
#
# COMPACT_ATOMS: atom_id res chain seq x y z
N MET A 1 6.36 3.04 -7.65
CA MET A 1 5.66 4.36 -7.72
C MET A 1 4.18 4.09 -7.50
N VAL A 2 3.68 4.36 -6.28
CA VAL A 2 2.24 4.24 -5.98
C VAL A 2 1.56 5.37 -6.73
N ARG A 3 0.86 5.05 -7.81
CA ARG A 3 -0.08 5.99 -8.40
C ARG A 3 -1.20 6.16 -7.38
N SER A 4 -1.42 7.37 -6.89
CA SER A 4 -2.60 7.69 -6.13
C SER A 4 -3.81 7.38 -7.03
N ILE A 5 -4.55 6.36 -6.68
CA ILE A 5 -5.85 6.13 -7.28
C ILE A 5 -6.71 7.27 -6.72
N VAL A 6 -7.07 8.20 -7.57
CA VAL A 6 -8.18 9.11 -7.29
C VAL A 6 -9.37 8.19 -7.11
N PHE A 7 -9.94 8.13 -5.90
CA PHE A 7 -11.08 7.29 -5.60
C PHE A 7 -12.23 7.62 -6.56
N PRO A 8 -12.50 6.83 -7.59
CA PRO A 8 -13.68 7.06 -8.41
C PRO A 8 -14.88 6.74 -7.52
N ARG A 9 -15.76 7.70 -7.37
CA ARG A 9 -17.07 7.47 -6.78
C ARG A 9 -17.93 6.79 -7.84
N VAL A 10 -18.43 5.63 -7.49
CA VAL A 10 -19.33 4.88 -8.34
C VAL A 10 -20.73 5.05 -7.80
N LEU A 11 -21.64 5.64 -8.57
CA LEU A 11 -22.97 6.04 -8.12
C LEU A 11 -24.04 5.11 -8.71
N GLY A 12 -24.85 4.53 -7.84
CA GLY A 12 -26.05 3.74 -8.20
C GLY A 12 -27.32 4.36 -7.64
N LYS A 13 -28.49 4.05 -8.21
CA LYS A 13 -29.78 4.63 -7.78
C LYS A 13 -30.35 4.01 -6.51
N SER A 14 -29.94 2.79 -6.16
CA SER A 14 -30.38 2.11 -4.93
C SER A 14 -29.36 1.06 -4.50
N LEU A 15 -29.37 0.72 -3.22
CA LEU A 15 -28.53 -0.35 -2.64
C LEU A 15 -28.81 -1.72 -3.25
N ASP A 16 -30.08 -2.06 -3.46
CA ASP A 16 -30.47 -3.34 -4.07
C ASP A 16 -29.92 -3.46 -5.49
N GLY A 17 -29.86 -2.36 -6.24
CA GLY A 17 -29.25 -2.29 -7.56
C GLY A 17 -27.73 -2.47 -7.56
N LEU A 18 -27.05 -2.22 -6.43
CA LEU A 18 -25.60 -2.37 -6.28
C LEU A 18 -25.20 -3.78 -5.81
N GLN A 19 -26.11 -4.59 -5.27
CA GLN A 19 -25.79 -5.94 -4.74
C GLN A 19 -25.07 -6.85 -5.76
N PRO A 20 -25.46 -6.92 -7.05
CA PRO A 20 -24.72 -7.70 -8.03
C PRO A 20 -23.31 -7.19 -8.27
N ALA A 21 -23.09 -5.86 -8.22
CA ALA A 21 -21.75 -5.26 -8.35
C ALA A 21 -20.90 -5.59 -7.12
N LEU A 22 -21.45 -5.51 -5.92
CA LEU A 22 -20.78 -5.90 -4.68
C LEU A 22 -20.37 -7.38 -4.72
N ALA A 23 -21.26 -8.28 -5.11
CA ALA A 23 -20.97 -9.70 -5.24
C ALA A 23 -19.82 -9.97 -6.23
N LEU A 24 -19.82 -9.29 -7.38
CA LEU A 24 -18.75 -9.39 -8.36
C LEU A 24 -17.42 -8.88 -7.80
N LEU A 25 -17.42 -7.72 -7.13
CA LEU A 25 -16.21 -7.13 -6.57
C LEU A 25 -15.61 -8.00 -5.45
N HIS A 26 -16.46 -8.57 -4.58
CA HIS A 26 -16.00 -9.54 -3.58
C HIS A 26 -15.42 -10.80 -4.25
N ALA A 27 -16.03 -11.31 -5.32
CA ALA A 27 -15.52 -12.46 -6.07
C ALA A 27 -14.18 -12.16 -6.77
N LEU A 28 -13.91 -10.88 -7.07
CA LEU A 28 -12.64 -10.38 -7.61
C LEU A 28 -11.59 -10.05 -6.54
N GLY A 29 -11.92 -10.25 -5.24
CA GLY A 29 -10.99 -10.06 -4.14
C GLY A 29 -10.99 -8.68 -3.50
N PHE A 30 -11.98 -7.83 -3.79
CA PHE A 30 -12.18 -6.58 -3.04
C PHE A 30 -12.81 -6.87 -1.69
N ALA A 31 -12.33 -6.21 -0.64
CA ALA A 31 -12.93 -6.25 0.68
C ALA A 31 -13.83 -5.03 0.90
N GLY A 32 -14.96 -5.20 1.59
CA GLY A 32 -15.77 -4.08 2.07
C GLY A 32 -15.02 -3.31 3.16
N GLY A 33 -14.99 -1.98 3.04
CA GLY A 33 -14.46 -1.05 4.05
C GLY A 33 -15.58 -0.41 4.87
N ASN A 34 -15.44 0.90 5.13
CA ASN A 34 -16.43 1.64 5.91
C ASN A 34 -17.73 1.86 5.12
N GLU A 35 -18.84 1.70 5.81
CA GLU A 35 -20.16 2.09 5.33
C GLU A 35 -20.60 3.40 5.96
N TRP A 36 -21.31 4.23 5.20
CA TRP A 36 -21.84 5.49 5.69
C TRP A 36 -23.23 5.80 5.09
N HIS A 37 -24.01 6.60 5.83
CA HIS A 37 -25.33 7.07 5.43
C HIS A 37 -25.43 8.57 5.67
N GLU A 38 -25.73 9.35 4.63
CA GLU A 38 -25.89 10.78 4.74
C GLU A 38 -26.86 11.31 3.67
N GLY A 39 -27.82 12.16 4.06
CA GLY A 39 -28.70 12.85 3.13
C GLY A 39 -29.51 11.98 2.18
N GLY A 40 -29.89 10.77 2.58
CA GLY A 40 -30.60 9.81 1.73
C GLY A 40 -29.68 9.01 0.79
N SER A 41 -28.38 9.22 0.85
CA SER A 41 -27.36 8.41 0.16
C SER A 41 -26.73 7.40 1.11
N HIS A 42 -26.28 6.28 0.55
CA HIS A 42 -25.55 5.24 1.25
C HIS A 42 -24.28 4.91 0.48
N GLY A 43 -23.15 4.92 1.14
CA GLY A 43 -21.85 4.61 0.55
C GLY A 43 -21.14 3.46 1.26
N MET A 44 -20.36 2.71 0.50
CA MET A 44 -19.47 1.65 0.98
C MET A 44 -18.13 1.75 0.27
N GLU A 45 -17.05 1.70 1.04
CA GLU A 45 -15.71 1.57 0.50
C GLU A 45 -15.45 0.14 0.02
N MET A 46 -14.87 0.01 -1.17
CA MET A 46 -14.37 -1.24 -1.72
C MET A 46 -12.85 -1.18 -1.79
N LEU A 47 -12.18 -2.00 -1.00
CA LEU A 47 -10.74 -1.98 -0.81
C LEU A 47 -10.05 -3.12 -1.56
N ALA A 48 -8.96 -2.81 -2.22
CA ALA A 48 -8.05 -3.77 -2.85
C ALA A 48 -6.62 -3.54 -2.35
N PRO A 49 -5.68 -4.50 -2.50
CA PRO A 49 -4.30 -4.36 -2.02
C PRO A 49 -3.54 -3.13 -2.52
N ARG A 50 -3.93 -2.56 -3.66
CA ARG A 50 -3.28 -1.40 -4.27
C ARG A 50 -4.23 -0.22 -4.49
N GLY A 51 -5.29 -0.12 -3.72
CA GLY A 51 -6.25 0.98 -3.80
C GLY A 51 -7.68 0.51 -3.53
N GLY A 52 -8.61 1.43 -3.66
CA GLY A 52 -10.02 1.17 -3.44
C GLY A 52 -10.85 2.23 -4.16
N PHE A 53 -12.15 2.06 -4.12
CA PHE A 53 -13.12 3.03 -4.60
C PHE A 53 -14.36 2.99 -3.73
N GLU A 54 -15.19 3.98 -3.86
CA GLU A 54 -16.41 4.13 -3.09
C GLU A 54 -17.62 3.82 -3.98
N LEU A 55 -18.48 2.90 -3.54
CA LEU A 55 -19.79 2.67 -4.12
C LEU A 55 -20.80 3.54 -3.37
N ILE A 56 -21.57 4.36 -4.09
CA ILE A 56 -22.57 5.24 -3.49
C ILE A 56 -23.93 4.97 -4.16
N ALA A 57 -24.94 4.66 -3.36
CA ALA A 57 -26.32 4.68 -3.77
C ALA A 57 -26.93 6.07 -3.48
N ALA A 58 -27.41 6.75 -4.50
CA ALA A 58 -28.06 8.04 -4.39
C ALA A 58 -29.26 8.10 -5.35
N PRO A 59 -30.45 8.62 -4.93
CA PRO A 59 -31.66 8.61 -5.73
C PRO A 59 -31.53 9.28 -7.10
N ASP A 60 -30.74 10.34 -7.20
CA ASP A 60 -30.56 11.15 -8.40
C ASP A 60 -29.18 10.93 -9.07
N ALA A 61 -28.54 9.80 -8.79
CA ALA A 61 -27.20 9.53 -9.33
C ALA A 61 -27.22 9.39 -10.85
N PRO A 62 -26.29 10.05 -11.57
CA PRO A 62 -26.09 9.84 -12.99
C PRO A 62 -25.51 8.44 -13.23
N SER A 63 -25.71 7.93 -14.46
CA SER A 63 -25.01 6.72 -14.92
C SER A 63 -23.48 6.93 -14.88
N VAL A 64 -22.74 6.07 -14.19
CA VAL A 64 -21.29 6.22 -14.01
C VAL A 64 -20.54 5.09 -14.68
N HIS A 65 -19.45 5.44 -15.35
CA HIS A 65 -18.50 4.52 -15.94
C HIS A 65 -17.21 4.55 -15.11
N ALA A 66 -16.84 3.43 -14.53
CA ALA A 66 -15.56 3.29 -13.81
C ALA A 66 -14.71 2.19 -14.43
N MET A 67 -13.38 2.39 -14.41
CA MET A 67 -12.40 1.42 -14.88
C MET A 67 -11.64 0.84 -13.70
N VAL A 68 -11.53 -0.48 -13.64
CA VAL A 68 -10.82 -1.24 -12.61
C VAL A 68 -9.67 -1.99 -13.27
N GLU A 69 -8.44 -1.72 -12.87
CA GLU A 69 -7.29 -2.50 -13.30
C GLU A 69 -7.23 -3.82 -12.53
N VAL A 70 -7.23 -4.93 -13.25
CA VAL A 70 -7.14 -6.28 -12.71
C VAL A 70 -5.87 -6.98 -13.18
N ALA A 71 -5.41 -7.95 -12.41
CA ALA A 71 -4.20 -8.69 -12.76
C ALA A 71 -4.35 -9.51 -14.04
N ASP A 72 -5.55 -10.00 -14.31
CA ASP A 72 -5.89 -10.80 -15.50
C ASP A 72 -7.38 -10.59 -15.85
N ALA A 73 -7.62 -9.92 -16.97
CA ALA A 73 -8.97 -9.61 -17.45
C ALA A 73 -9.74 -10.85 -17.91
N ASP A 74 -9.07 -11.88 -18.44
CA ASP A 74 -9.73 -13.12 -18.84
C ASP A 74 -10.29 -13.89 -17.65
N SER A 75 -9.51 -14.01 -16.56
CA SER A 75 -9.98 -14.60 -15.31
C SER A 75 -11.13 -13.80 -14.69
N ALA A 76 -11.02 -12.46 -14.66
CA ALA A 76 -12.08 -11.58 -14.17
C ALA A 76 -13.36 -11.71 -15.00
N TYR A 77 -13.26 -11.84 -16.32
CA TYR A 77 -14.39 -12.07 -17.22
C TYR A 77 -15.12 -13.40 -16.94
N GLN A 78 -14.37 -14.49 -16.69
CA GLN A 78 -14.98 -15.77 -16.31
C GLN A 78 -15.71 -15.68 -14.96
N ILE A 79 -15.15 -14.93 -14.00
CA ILE A 79 -15.81 -14.68 -12.71
C ILE A 79 -17.12 -13.90 -12.93
N ALA A 80 -17.10 -12.83 -13.73
CA ALA A 80 -18.28 -12.05 -14.05
C ALA A 80 -19.40 -12.90 -14.67
N LYS A 81 -19.06 -13.75 -15.64
CA LYS A 81 -20.01 -14.71 -16.26
C LYS A 81 -20.59 -15.68 -15.23
N LYS A 82 -19.75 -16.22 -14.35
CA LYS A 82 -20.19 -17.16 -13.29
C LYS A 82 -21.15 -16.51 -12.29
N GLN A 83 -20.99 -15.21 -12.04
CA GLN A 83 -21.87 -14.43 -11.18
C GLN A 83 -23.16 -13.99 -11.88
N GLY A 84 -23.33 -14.29 -13.17
CA GLY A 84 -24.55 -13.95 -13.93
C GLY A 84 -24.72 -12.46 -14.21
N VAL A 85 -23.63 -11.68 -14.16
CA VAL A 85 -23.67 -10.24 -14.42
C VAL A 85 -23.79 -9.98 -15.92
N THR A 86 -24.57 -8.97 -16.31
CA THR A 86 -24.73 -8.60 -17.72
C THR A 86 -23.42 -8.09 -18.29
N ILE A 87 -22.94 -8.71 -19.35
CA ILE A 87 -21.74 -8.26 -20.08
C ILE A 87 -22.18 -7.15 -21.04
N GLY A 88 -21.71 -5.93 -20.80
CA GLY A 88 -21.99 -4.76 -21.64
C GLY A 88 -21.04 -4.68 -22.84
N LYS A 89 -19.78 -5.15 -22.66
CA LYS A 89 -18.78 -5.29 -23.73
C LYS A 89 -18.00 -6.58 -23.50
N ASP A 90 -17.98 -7.45 -24.50
CA ASP A 90 -17.21 -8.69 -24.45
C ASP A 90 -15.71 -8.43 -24.34
N ILE A 91 -14.99 -9.41 -23.78
CA ILE A 91 -13.54 -9.30 -23.61
C ILE A 91 -12.84 -9.25 -24.96
N GLY A 92 -11.94 -8.30 -25.10
CA GLY A 92 -11.16 -8.11 -26.32
C GLY A 92 -9.93 -7.25 -26.09
N ASP A 93 -9.04 -7.27 -27.10
CA ASP A 93 -7.83 -6.44 -27.08
C ASP A 93 -8.15 -5.01 -27.54
N THR A 94 -7.53 -4.05 -26.89
CA THR A 94 -7.63 -2.63 -27.23
C THR A 94 -6.52 -2.25 -28.21
N SER A 95 -6.72 -1.16 -28.96
CA SER A 95 -5.71 -0.63 -29.91
C SER A 95 -4.40 -0.16 -29.22
N TYR A 96 -4.43 0.03 -27.89
CA TYR A 96 -3.28 0.45 -27.09
C TYR A 96 -2.67 -0.68 -26.26
N GLY A 97 -2.94 -1.95 -26.62
CA GLY A 97 -2.27 -3.12 -26.04
C GLY A 97 -2.77 -3.54 -24.67
N ALA A 98 -4.01 -3.23 -24.33
CA ALA A 98 -4.66 -3.72 -23.11
C ALA A 98 -5.77 -4.71 -23.48
N ARG A 99 -6.13 -5.56 -22.53
CA ARG A 99 -7.27 -6.47 -22.60
C ARG A 99 -8.38 -5.98 -21.70
N LEU A 100 -9.60 -5.82 -22.22
CA LEU A 100 -10.69 -5.12 -21.57
C LEU A 100 -12.02 -5.85 -21.78
N PHE A 101 -12.89 -5.85 -20.76
CA PHE A 101 -14.33 -6.11 -20.87
C PHE A 101 -15.11 -5.13 -20.00
N GLU A 102 -16.42 -5.02 -20.24
CA GLU A 102 -17.29 -4.17 -19.43
C GLU A 102 -18.52 -4.95 -18.98
N VAL A 103 -18.99 -4.68 -17.77
CA VAL A 103 -20.25 -5.19 -17.25
C VAL A 103 -21.24 -4.06 -17.00
N GLU A 104 -22.52 -4.37 -17.11
CA GLU A 104 -23.60 -3.45 -16.78
C GLU A 104 -24.37 -3.99 -15.58
N VAL A 105 -24.43 -3.19 -14.54
CA VAL A 105 -25.16 -3.50 -13.30
C VAL A 105 -26.05 -2.32 -12.95
N SER A 106 -27.36 -2.45 -13.19
CA SER A 106 -28.31 -1.34 -13.01
C SER A 106 -27.92 -0.13 -13.88
N SER A 107 -27.62 1.02 -13.28
CA SER A 107 -27.15 2.23 -13.98
C SER A 107 -25.63 2.35 -14.03
N LEU A 108 -24.91 1.32 -13.57
CA LEU A 108 -23.48 1.32 -13.44
C LEU A 108 -22.83 0.53 -14.57
N ARG A 109 -21.82 1.12 -15.22
CA ARG A 109 -20.95 0.42 -16.17
C ARG A 109 -19.54 0.34 -15.58
N LEU A 110 -19.07 -0.89 -15.35
CA LEU A 110 -17.72 -1.16 -14.85
C LEU A 110 -16.89 -1.79 -15.95
N GLY A 111 -15.79 -1.16 -16.31
CA GLY A 111 -14.77 -1.72 -17.18
C GLY A 111 -13.68 -2.40 -16.35
N PHE A 112 -13.26 -3.59 -16.76
CA PHE A 112 -12.13 -4.32 -16.17
C PHE A 112 -11.04 -4.43 -17.20
N ILE A 113 -9.85 -3.93 -16.87
CA ILE A 113 -8.73 -3.80 -17.79
C ILE A 113 -7.47 -4.47 -17.24
N THR A 114 -6.76 -5.18 -18.11
CA THR A 114 -5.39 -5.63 -17.87
C THR A 114 -4.52 -5.05 -18.98
N TYR A 115 -3.51 -4.29 -18.63
CA TYR A 115 -2.51 -3.86 -19.59
C TYR A 115 -1.60 -5.03 -19.93
N ALA A 116 -1.31 -5.24 -21.23
CA ALA A 116 -0.34 -6.24 -21.63
C ALA A 116 0.98 -5.95 -20.90
N LYS A 117 1.42 -6.89 -20.07
CA LYS A 117 2.79 -6.84 -19.55
C LYS A 117 3.69 -6.84 -20.75
N ASN A 118 4.66 -5.92 -20.82
CA ASN A 118 5.69 -5.93 -21.86
C ASN A 118 6.26 -7.35 -21.98
N THR A 119 5.79 -8.09 -22.99
CA THR A 119 6.13 -9.49 -23.21
C THR A 119 7.55 -9.57 -23.75
N GLY A 120 8.51 -9.59 -22.89
CA GLY A 120 9.94 -9.69 -23.23
C GLY A 120 10.87 -9.32 -22.08
N THR A 121 10.36 -8.62 -21.05
CA THR A 121 11.16 -8.27 -19.88
C THR A 121 10.63 -9.00 -18.66
N GLN A 122 11.44 -9.85 -18.03
CA GLN A 122 11.11 -10.42 -16.71
C GLN A 122 11.27 -9.31 -15.66
N GLY A 123 10.15 -8.77 -15.18
CA GLY A 123 10.13 -7.89 -14.01
C GLY A 123 10.12 -8.70 -12.73
N ILE A 124 11.00 -8.37 -11.78
CA ILE A 124 10.97 -8.91 -10.42
C ILE A 124 10.39 -7.82 -9.52
N GLU A 125 9.25 -8.10 -8.89
CA GLU A 125 8.59 -7.17 -7.96
C GLU A 125 8.47 -7.82 -6.58
N GLY A 126 8.55 -7.00 -5.51
CA GLY A 126 8.16 -7.40 -4.17
C GLY A 126 6.64 -7.63 -4.09
N VAL A 127 6.22 -8.30 -3.04
CA VAL A 127 4.81 -8.48 -2.67
C VAL A 127 4.60 -8.04 -1.24
N LEU A 128 3.37 -7.68 -0.88
CA LEU A 128 3.02 -7.27 0.48
C LEU A 128 2.67 -8.52 1.33
N ASP A 129 3.65 -9.38 1.55
CA ASP A 129 3.52 -10.60 2.36
C ASP A 129 4.59 -10.64 3.46
N ALA A 130 4.15 -10.35 4.68
CA ALA A 130 4.99 -10.34 5.87
C ALA A 130 4.95 -11.66 6.66
N LYS A 131 4.22 -12.67 6.19
CA LYS A 131 4.05 -13.94 6.89
C LYS A 131 5.40 -14.67 7.07
N GLY A 132 5.72 -15.02 8.32
CA GLY A 132 6.96 -15.71 8.68
C GLY A 132 8.23 -14.82 8.58
N LYS A 133 8.07 -13.52 8.44
CA LYS A 133 9.17 -12.54 8.40
C LYS A 133 9.23 -11.76 9.72
N ARG A 134 10.44 -11.40 10.13
CA ARG A 134 10.72 -10.63 11.33
C ARG A 134 11.03 -9.18 10.99
N PHE A 135 10.43 -8.25 11.71
CA PHE A 135 10.58 -6.81 11.51
C PHE A 135 11.03 -6.13 12.80
N ALA A 136 11.91 -5.13 12.66
CA ALA A 136 12.17 -4.18 13.74
C ALA A 136 11.57 -2.81 13.36
N VAL A 137 11.01 -2.12 14.36
CA VAL A 137 10.53 -0.75 14.22
C VAL A 137 11.32 0.12 15.18
N VAL A 138 12.17 1.01 14.66
CA VAL A 138 12.95 1.96 15.44
C VAL A 138 12.19 3.29 15.48
N ILE A 139 11.81 3.73 16.67
CA ILE A 139 10.97 4.92 16.87
C ILE A 139 11.65 5.93 17.80
N ALA A 140 11.68 7.20 17.38
CA ALA A 140 12.14 8.31 18.22
C ALA A 140 11.10 8.68 19.29
N ARG A 141 11.54 8.86 20.56
CA ARG A 141 10.68 9.36 21.64
C ARG A 141 10.40 10.86 21.51
N PHE A 142 11.33 11.62 20.93
CA PHE A 142 11.11 13.05 20.71
C PHE A 142 9.94 13.25 19.70
N ASN A 143 9.06 14.21 20.00
CA ASN A 143 7.80 14.44 19.31
C ASN A 143 6.84 13.23 19.39
N SER A 144 6.74 12.58 20.57
CA SER A 144 5.97 11.34 20.77
C SER A 144 4.51 11.45 20.33
N PHE A 145 3.86 12.61 20.46
CA PHE A 145 2.51 12.85 19.96
C PHE A 145 2.34 12.50 18.45
N ILE A 146 3.39 12.67 17.66
CA ILE A 146 3.43 12.35 16.25
C ILE A 146 3.98 10.93 16.04
N THR A 147 5.13 10.60 16.67
CA THR A 147 5.83 9.35 16.39
C THR A 147 5.04 8.11 16.84
N GLU A 148 4.27 8.19 17.91
CA GLU A 148 3.37 7.10 18.34
C GLU A 148 2.25 6.86 17.29
N ARG A 149 1.73 7.89 16.65
CA ARG A 149 0.77 7.74 15.55
C ARG A 149 1.39 7.08 14.30
N LEU A 150 2.66 7.39 14.03
CA LEU A 150 3.41 6.70 12.98
C LEU A 150 3.62 5.22 13.34
N LEU A 151 3.90 4.91 14.60
CA LEU A 151 4.03 3.54 15.10
C LEU A 151 2.72 2.77 14.94
N ASP A 152 1.59 3.34 15.37
CA ASP A 152 0.27 2.73 15.19
C ASP A 152 0.02 2.35 13.72
N GLY A 153 0.33 3.28 12.80
CA GLY A 153 0.23 3.04 11.37
C GLY A 153 1.15 1.93 10.87
N ALA A 154 2.41 1.93 11.29
CA ALA A 154 3.38 0.90 10.91
C ALA A 154 2.98 -0.49 11.40
N LEU A 155 2.55 -0.61 12.67
CA LEU A 155 2.08 -1.87 13.23
C LEU A 155 0.81 -2.38 12.55
N LEU A 156 -0.09 -1.47 12.17
CA LEU A 156 -1.29 -1.82 11.40
C LEU A 156 -0.90 -2.40 10.04
N ALA A 157 -0.02 -1.74 9.30
CA ALA A 157 0.45 -2.20 7.99
C ALA A 157 1.12 -3.57 8.07
N LEU A 158 2.03 -3.77 9.02
CA LEU A 158 2.71 -5.06 9.21
C LEU A 158 1.71 -6.18 9.48
N ARG A 159 0.73 -5.96 10.36
CA ARG A 159 -0.34 -6.94 10.66
C ARG A 159 -1.22 -7.23 9.44
N GLN A 160 -1.62 -6.19 8.69
CA GLN A 160 -2.41 -6.37 7.46
C GLN A 160 -1.65 -7.16 6.38
N CYS A 161 -0.33 -7.03 6.33
CA CYS A 161 0.52 -7.85 5.48
C CYS A 161 0.77 -9.27 6.02
N GLY A 162 0.23 -9.63 7.20
CA GLY A 162 0.32 -10.98 7.76
C GLY A 162 1.48 -11.21 8.72
N ALA A 163 2.16 -10.17 9.23
CA ALA A 163 3.17 -10.30 10.27
C ALA A 163 2.54 -10.76 11.60
N ASP A 164 3.14 -11.76 12.25
CA ASP A 164 2.78 -12.14 13.61
C ASP A 164 3.32 -11.08 14.59
N PRO A 165 2.53 -10.60 15.56
CA PRO A 165 3.00 -9.64 16.57
C PRO A 165 4.28 -10.05 17.31
N LYS A 166 4.50 -11.35 17.54
CA LYS A 166 5.72 -11.88 18.17
C LYS A 166 6.98 -11.68 17.31
N ASP A 167 6.81 -11.51 15.99
CA ASP A 167 7.89 -11.30 15.03
C ASP A 167 8.17 -9.82 14.75
N ILE A 168 7.53 -8.92 15.52
CA ILE A 168 7.72 -7.47 15.45
C ILE A 168 8.39 -6.99 16.73
N THR A 169 9.58 -6.40 16.62
CA THR A 169 10.32 -5.79 17.72
C THR A 169 10.25 -4.27 17.62
N VAL A 170 9.79 -3.58 18.66
CA VAL A 170 9.79 -2.11 18.71
C VAL A 170 10.93 -1.63 19.59
N VAL A 171 11.76 -0.72 19.05
CA VAL A 171 12.95 -0.16 19.73
C VAL A 171 12.79 1.34 19.82
N HIS A 172 12.71 1.86 21.05
CA HIS A 172 12.61 3.29 21.33
C HIS A 172 13.98 3.94 21.48
N VAL A 173 14.25 4.98 20.68
CA VAL A 173 15.48 5.79 20.78
C VAL A 173 15.15 7.21 21.25
N PRO A 174 16.14 7.96 21.82
CA PRO A 174 15.88 9.31 22.33
C PRO A 174 15.31 10.29 21.31
N GLY A 175 15.91 10.37 20.14
CA GLY A 175 15.54 11.29 19.05
C GLY A 175 15.77 10.70 17.68
N SER A 176 15.48 11.48 16.65
CA SER A 176 15.66 11.02 15.26
C SER A 176 17.14 10.77 14.92
N PHE A 177 18.06 11.50 15.53
CA PHE A 177 19.49 11.35 15.29
C PHE A 177 20.03 9.95 15.64
N GLU A 178 19.46 9.29 16.63
CA GLU A 178 19.85 7.95 17.07
C GLU A 178 19.26 6.83 16.24
N ILE A 179 18.26 7.11 15.39
CA ILE A 179 17.60 6.11 14.54
C ILE A 179 18.60 5.34 13.66
N PRO A 180 19.52 5.99 12.90
CA PRO A 180 20.45 5.25 12.02
C PRO A 180 21.35 4.27 12.76
N ALA A 181 21.87 4.66 13.93
CA ALA A 181 22.73 3.81 14.74
C ALA A 181 22.00 2.56 15.26
N ALA A 182 20.78 2.76 15.79
CA ALA A 182 19.96 1.66 16.27
C ALA A 182 19.53 0.74 15.13
N ALA A 183 19.09 1.30 14.00
CA ALA A 183 18.70 0.55 12.81
C ALA A 183 19.89 -0.28 12.26
N ARG A 184 21.09 0.33 12.23
CA ARG A 184 22.31 -0.37 11.84
C ARG A 184 22.62 -1.56 12.73
N SER A 185 22.61 -1.37 14.04
CA SER A 185 22.89 -2.43 15.00
C SER A 185 21.89 -3.60 14.87
N LEU A 186 20.59 -3.30 14.66
CA LEU A 186 19.58 -4.33 14.43
C LEU A 186 19.77 -5.06 13.08
N ALA A 187 20.13 -4.35 12.02
CA ALA A 187 20.38 -4.94 10.72
C ALA A 187 21.62 -5.88 10.72
N GLU A 188 22.64 -5.55 11.48
CA GLU A 188 23.87 -6.33 11.62
C GLU A 188 23.65 -7.67 12.33
N THR A 189 22.62 -7.81 13.17
CA THR A 189 22.22 -9.10 13.76
C THR A 189 21.76 -10.11 12.71
N LYS A 190 21.27 -9.65 11.54
CA LYS A 190 20.67 -10.45 10.47
C LYS A 190 19.39 -11.20 10.91
N ASP A 191 18.85 -10.85 12.06
CA ASP A 191 17.63 -11.44 12.60
C ASP A 191 16.34 -10.89 11.96
N TYR A 192 16.43 -9.75 11.27
CA TYR A 192 15.29 -9.05 10.70
C TYR A 192 15.33 -9.04 9.18
N ASN A 193 14.15 -9.25 8.58
CA ASN A 193 13.98 -9.18 7.13
C ASN A 193 13.94 -7.73 6.62
N ALA A 194 13.42 -6.80 7.44
CA ALA A 194 13.49 -5.37 7.20
C ALA A 194 13.35 -4.56 8.50
N ILE A 195 13.69 -3.29 8.45
CA ILE A 195 13.62 -2.34 9.57
C ILE A 195 12.75 -1.16 9.15
N VAL A 196 11.86 -0.69 10.04
CA VAL A 196 11.07 0.53 9.84
C VAL A 196 11.61 1.61 10.76
N CYS A 197 11.96 2.79 10.20
CA CYS A 197 12.53 3.90 10.93
C CYS A 197 11.49 5.02 11.06
N LEU A 198 11.08 5.35 12.29
CA LEU A 198 10.02 6.32 12.58
C LEU A 198 10.54 7.48 13.41
N GLY A 199 10.32 8.69 12.94
CA GLY A 199 10.71 9.92 13.63
C GLY A 199 9.92 11.13 13.15
N CYS A 200 10.08 12.25 13.83
CA CYS A 200 9.47 13.50 13.42
C CYS A 200 10.43 14.66 13.74
N LEU A 201 10.81 15.37 12.69
CA LEU A 201 11.60 16.61 12.77
C LEU A 201 10.69 17.79 12.39
N LEU A 202 10.62 18.75 13.28
CA LEU A 202 9.92 20.02 13.07
C LEU A 202 10.95 21.14 12.93
N ARG A 203 10.77 21.98 11.89
CA ARG A 203 11.66 23.12 11.67
C ARG A 203 11.55 24.12 12.81
N GLY A 204 12.69 24.44 13.41
CA GLY A 204 12.83 25.49 14.40
C GLY A 204 13.56 26.71 13.82
N GLY A 205 13.90 27.65 14.70
CA GLY A 205 14.58 28.89 14.34
C GLY A 205 16.10 28.77 14.07
N THR A 206 16.67 27.57 14.11
CA THR A 206 18.10 27.31 13.92
C THR A 206 18.36 26.27 12.83
N LEU A 207 19.60 26.13 12.38
CA LEU A 207 20.02 25.13 11.39
C LEU A 207 19.99 23.68 11.93
N HIS A 208 19.64 23.47 13.18
CA HIS A 208 19.62 22.15 13.81
C HIS A 208 18.74 21.15 13.06
N TYR A 209 17.59 21.60 12.57
CA TYR A 209 16.66 20.78 11.76
C TYR A 209 17.34 20.20 10.51
N GLU A 210 18.01 21.06 9.71
CA GLU A 210 18.68 20.65 8.48
C GLU A 210 19.80 19.65 8.74
N VAL A 211 20.60 19.91 9.78
CA VAL A 211 21.72 19.04 10.16
C VAL A 211 21.21 17.66 10.52
N ILE A 212 20.19 17.57 11.38
CA ILE A 212 19.63 16.28 11.80
C ILE A 212 18.92 15.59 10.64
N ALA A 213 18.12 16.30 9.85
CA ALA A 213 17.37 15.72 8.73
C ALA A 213 18.31 15.07 7.69
N ASN A 214 19.38 15.77 7.33
CA ASN A 214 20.39 15.28 6.40
C ASN A 214 21.11 14.04 6.93
N GLU A 215 21.55 14.07 8.20
CA GLU A 215 22.30 12.98 8.78
C GLU A 215 21.46 11.73 9.00
N VAL A 216 20.20 11.88 9.44
CA VAL A 216 19.27 10.75 9.61
C VAL A 216 18.98 10.09 8.27
N THR A 217 18.66 10.87 7.23
CA THR A 217 18.37 10.36 5.89
C THR A 217 19.58 9.62 5.31
N ARG A 218 20.77 10.24 5.40
CA ARG A 218 22.02 9.64 4.96
C ARG A 218 22.31 8.35 5.71
N GLY A 219 22.24 8.39 7.04
CA GLY A 219 22.60 7.25 7.89
C GLY A 219 21.66 6.05 7.73
N VAL A 220 20.35 6.27 7.59
CA VAL A 220 19.37 5.19 7.31
C VAL A 220 19.63 4.57 5.94
N GLY A 221 19.85 5.40 4.91
CA GLY A 221 20.17 4.92 3.55
C GLY A 221 21.48 4.14 3.50
N GLN A 222 22.52 4.64 4.16
CA GLN A 222 23.83 3.97 4.26
C GLN A 222 23.71 2.63 4.98
N SER A 223 23.00 2.58 6.12
CA SER A 223 22.77 1.33 6.84
C SER A 223 22.10 0.28 5.96
N ALA A 224 21.05 0.66 5.23
CA ALA A 224 20.35 -0.26 4.33
C ALA A 224 21.27 -0.80 3.23
N GLN A 225 22.06 0.06 2.59
CA GLN A 225 22.98 -0.33 1.52
C GLN A 225 24.11 -1.24 2.00
N GLU A 226 24.75 -0.91 3.13
CA GLU A 226 25.90 -1.66 3.62
C GLU A 226 25.52 -3.00 4.26
N THR A 227 24.36 -3.07 4.93
CA THR A 227 23.89 -4.32 5.56
C THR A 227 23.08 -5.22 4.59
N GLY A 228 22.57 -4.63 3.53
CA GLY A 228 21.65 -5.27 2.60
C GLY A 228 20.27 -5.56 3.21
N VAL A 229 19.98 -5.13 4.44
CA VAL A 229 18.66 -5.23 5.06
C VAL A 229 17.83 -4.02 4.65
N PRO A 230 16.63 -4.17 4.08
CA PRO A 230 15.78 -3.05 3.71
C PRO A 230 15.38 -2.19 4.90
N HIS A 231 15.39 -0.87 4.72
CA HIS A 231 14.92 0.09 5.72
C HIS A 231 13.75 0.90 5.15
N GLY A 232 12.60 0.83 5.80
CA GLY A 232 11.44 1.69 5.52
C GLY A 232 11.62 3.05 6.19
N PHE A 233 11.59 4.14 5.42
CA PHE A 233 11.83 5.49 5.91
C PHE A 233 10.51 6.20 6.23
N GLY A 234 10.18 6.30 7.50
CA GLY A 234 9.01 6.99 8.06
C GLY A 234 9.39 8.16 8.98
N VAL A 235 10.54 8.82 8.70
CA VAL A 235 10.97 10.02 9.44
C VAL A 235 10.39 11.26 8.76
N LEU A 236 9.47 11.93 9.44
CA LEU A 236 8.88 13.17 8.97
C LEU A 236 9.83 14.33 9.07
N THR A 237 9.87 15.17 8.03
CA THR A 237 10.59 16.44 7.97
C THR A 237 9.59 17.52 7.58
N CYS A 238 9.08 18.26 8.57
CA CYS A 238 7.97 19.18 8.41
C CYS A 238 8.36 20.60 8.88
N ASP A 239 7.84 21.60 8.19
CA ASP A 239 8.03 22.98 8.59
C ASP A 239 7.09 23.36 9.75
N THR A 240 5.90 22.75 9.82
CA THR A 240 4.89 23.03 10.85
C THR A 240 4.36 21.76 11.51
N LEU A 241 3.78 21.93 12.69
CA LEU A 241 3.14 20.85 13.42
C LEU A 241 1.92 20.29 12.67
N GLU A 242 1.16 21.14 11.99
CA GLU A 242 -0.01 20.76 11.19
C GLU A 242 0.40 19.81 10.06
N GLN A 243 1.52 20.08 9.39
CA GLN A 243 2.06 19.17 8.36
C GLN A 243 2.39 17.80 8.96
N ALA A 244 3.00 17.78 10.14
CA ALA A 244 3.34 16.52 10.81
C ALA A 244 2.09 15.73 11.22
N ILE A 245 1.08 16.40 11.76
CA ILE A 245 -0.21 15.81 12.11
C ILE A 245 -0.88 15.21 10.87
N ASP A 246 -0.94 15.94 9.76
CA ASP A 246 -1.52 15.46 8.50
C ASP A 246 -0.83 14.18 7.98
N ARG A 247 0.49 14.10 8.12
CA ARG A 247 1.30 12.95 7.68
C ARG A 247 1.30 11.78 8.68
N ALA A 248 0.85 12.01 9.89
CA ALA A 248 0.70 10.98 10.92
C ALA A 248 -0.71 10.33 10.93
N GLY A 249 -1.55 10.62 9.95
CA GLY A 249 -2.82 9.92 9.75
C GLY A 249 -4.09 10.72 9.99
N LEU A 250 -3.99 12.06 10.22
CA LEU A 250 -5.19 12.85 10.48
C LEU A 250 -5.97 13.18 9.20
N LYS A 251 -5.29 13.44 8.07
CA LYS A 251 -5.94 13.93 6.85
C LYS A 251 -5.70 13.05 5.63
N SER A 252 -4.47 12.68 5.34
CA SER A 252 -4.13 11.97 4.10
C SER A 252 -3.03 10.93 4.32
N GLY A 253 -3.42 9.73 4.74
CA GLY A 253 -2.50 8.62 4.93
C GLY A 253 -1.57 8.80 6.14
N ASN A 254 -0.86 7.73 6.49
CA ASN A 254 0.07 7.69 7.60
C ASN A 254 1.44 7.25 7.07
N LYS A 255 2.48 8.09 7.23
CA LYS A 255 3.81 7.80 6.70
C LYS A 255 4.52 6.64 7.40
N GLY A 256 4.14 6.30 8.63
CA GLY A 256 4.58 5.06 9.28
C GLY A 256 4.00 3.83 8.60
N TYR A 257 2.72 3.88 8.24
CA TYR A 257 2.04 2.83 7.46
C TYR A 257 2.72 2.61 6.10
N GLU A 258 2.96 3.70 5.36
CA GLU A 258 3.61 3.63 4.05
C GLU A 258 5.05 3.10 4.13
N ALA A 259 5.81 3.52 5.15
CA ALA A 259 7.17 3.03 5.39
C ALA A 259 7.19 1.54 5.71
N ALA A 260 6.21 1.04 6.46
CA ALA A 260 6.09 -0.37 6.76
C ALA A 260 5.73 -1.20 5.52
N LEU A 261 4.80 -0.72 4.67
CA LEU A 261 4.52 -1.37 3.38
C LEU A 261 5.76 -1.46 2.50
N ALA A 262 6.52 -0.36 2.38
CA ALA A 262 7.77 -0.35 1.62
C ALA A 262 8.80 -1.35 2.19
N ALA A 263 8.91 -1.45 3.52
CA ALA A 263 9.78 -2.41 4.17
C ALA A 263 9.39 -3.87 3.86
N VAL A 264 8.10 -4.20 3.88
CA VAL A 264 7.58 -5.54 3.54
C VAL A 264 7.85 -5.86 2.07
N GLU A 265 7.52 -4.95 1.17
CA GLU A 265 7.72 -5.14 -0.27
C GLU A 265 9.20 -5.37 -0.60
N MET A 266 10.11 -4.56 -0.02
CA MET A 266 11.55 -4.67 -0.22
C MET A 266 12.13 -5.94 0.41
N ALA A 267 11.62 -6.42 1.55
CA ALA A 267 12.01 -7.70 2.12
C ALA A 267 11.68 -8.86 1.17
N CYS A 268 10.47 -8.87 0.60
CA CYS A 268 10.05 -9.88 -0.37
C CYS A 268 10.82 -9.78 -1.69
N LEU A 269 11.11 -8.57 -2.17
CA LEU A 269 11.91 -8.35 -3.37
C LEU A 269 13.34 -8.90 -3.19
N ARG A 270 13.97 -8.60 -2.05
CA ARG A 270 15.31 -9.10 -1.71
C ARG A 270 15.38 -10.62 -1.74
N GLU A 271 14.40 -11.31 -1.15
CA GLU A 271 14.34 -12.76 -1.19
C GLU A 271 14.29 -13.30 -2.63
N LYS A 272 13.43 -12.72 -3.47
CA LYS A 272 13.31 -13.15 -4.88
C LYS A 272 14.61 -12.93 -5.67
N VAL A 273 15.27 -11.80 -5.48
CA VAL A 273 16.55 -11.49 -6.15
C VAL A 273 17.65 -12.45 -5.68
N THR A 274 17.73 -12.76 -4.38
CA THR A 274 18.73 -13.64 -3.82
C THR A 274 18.53 -15.09 -4.29
N VAL A 275 17.30 -15.59 -4.29
CA VAL A 275 16.97 -16.96 -4.74
C VAL A 275 17.21 -17.12 -6.25
N GLY A 276 16.84 -16.12 -7.05
CA GLY A 276 17.10 -16.13 -8.51
C GLY A 276 18.59 -16.17 -8.84
N SER A 277 19.43 -15.48 -8.08
CA SER A 277 20.89 -15.49 -8.24
C SER A 277 21.48 -16.87 -7.91
N THR A 278 20.96 -17.55 -6.89
CA THR A 278 21.46 -18.89 -6.47
C THR A 278 21.06 -19.99 -7.46
N ALA A 279 19.90 -19.86 -8.10
CA ALA A 279 19.45 -20.80 -9.14
C ALA A 279 20.27 -20.66 -10.43
N ALA A 280 20.63 -19.45 -10.83
CA ALA A 280 21.45 -19.19 -12.01
C ALA A 280 22.89 -19.74 -11.86
N VAL A 281 23.48 -19.65 -10.66
CA VAL A 281 24.81 -20.20 -10.37
C VAL A 281 24.85 -21.73 -10.40
N LYS A 282 23.75 -22.40 -9.97
CA LYS A 282 23.65 -23.88 -10.00
C LYS A 282 23.35 -24.46 -11.39
N ALA A 283 22.81 -23.65 -12.31
CA ALA A 283 22.53 -24.08 -13.68
C ALA A 283 23.73 -23.89 -14.64
N GLY A 284 24.79 -23.24 -14.19
CA GLY A 284 26.02 -22.99 -14.94
C GLY A 284 27.23 -23.83 -14.53
N GLN A 285 27.03 -24.83 -13.62
CA GLN A 285 27.99 -25.88 -13.28
C GLN A 285 27.48 -27.23 -13.81
#